data_ce887e21655752c8464608e7de3946dd
#
_entry.id   ce887e21655752c8464608e7de3946dd
#
_cell.length_a   1.000
_cell.length_b   1.000
_cell.length_c   1.000
_cell.angle_alpha   90.00
_cell.angle_beta   90.00
_cell.angle_gamma   90.00
#
_symmetry.space_group_name_H-M   'P 1'
#
loop_
_entity.id
_entity.type
_entity.pdbx_description
1 polymer ?
#
loop_
_entity_poly.entity_id
_entity_poly.type
_entity_poly.pdbx_seq_one_letter_code
_entity_poly.pdbx_strand_id
1 'polypeptide(L)'
;MFYTKEEWESPDRDTGAICAWACGIMRGIDCLETQKELDMQALTVHGHSRLGKTALLVGSFDPRIALTVSNGSGACGIKMMHHHFGENFGWVHYWNPHWFRGNFAEIVNKEREIDFDFHFLAASIAPRLLYVSDGDIDTYADPEGSFLACKEASKAWKIFGGSGLENESFPPCGKLAGQDVGYYLRKGDHAFTGENWDILIEFAKKHFC
;
A
#
# COMPACT_ATOMS: atom_id res chain seq x y z
N MET A 1 -22.09 0.25 1.39
CA MET A 1 -22.59 -0.93 2.13
C MET A 1 -22.68 -0.53 3.57
N PHE A 2 -23.84 -0.68 4.18
CA PHE A 2 -24.07 -0.31 5.58
C PHE A 2 -24.51 -1.57 6.30
N TYR A 3 -23.79 -1.94 7.35
CA TYR A 3 -24.15 -3.05 8.21
C TYR A 3 -25.12 -2.59 9.30
N THR A 4 -26.05 -3.43 9.68
CA THR A 4 -26.75 -3.30 10.95
C THR A 4 -25.77 -3.56 12.10
N LYS A 5 -26.17 -3.25 13.34
CA LYS A 5 -25.32 -3.54 14.50
C LYS A 5 -25.01 -5.02 14.63
N GLU A 6 -26.01 -5.86 14.43
CA GLU A 6 -25.89 -7.33 14.49
C GLU A 6 -24.94 -7.87 13.43
N GLU A 7 -25.05 -7.39 12.18
CA GLU A 7 -24.14 -7.77 11.09
C GLU A 7 -22.71 -7.30 11.36
N TRP A 8 -22.55 -6.09 11.94
CA TRP A 8 -21.24 -5.56 12.28
C TRP A 8 -20.52 -6.37 13.37
N GLU A 9 -21.26 -6.83 14.37
CA GLU A 9 -20.75 -7.63 15.48
C GLU A 9 -20.62 -9.12 15.13
N SER A 10 -21.12 -9.55 13.96
CA SER A 10 -21.05 -10.94 13.53
C SER A 10 -19.61 -11.36 13.20
N PRO A 11 -19.14 -12.53 13.67
CA PRO A 11 -17.87 -13.12 13.23
C PRO A 11 -17.88 -13.50 11.74
N ASP A 12 -19.06 -13.68 11.14
CA ASP A 12 -19.23 -13.98 9.72
C ASP A 12 -19.25 -12.74 8.83
N ARG A 13 -18.97 -11.56 9.38
CA ARG A 13 -18.89 -10.33 8.61
C ARG A 13 -17.94 -10.50 7.42
N ASP A 14 -18.46 -10.33 6.22
CA ASP A 14 -17.79 -10.65 4.94
C ASP A 14 -16.88 -9.54 4.42
N THR A 15 -16.96 -8.32 4.97
CA THR A 15 -16.17 -7.15 4.55
C THR A 15 -15.59 -6.41 5.75
N GLY A 16 -14.36 -5.91 5.59
CA GLY A 16 -13.74 -4.96 6.52
C GLY A 16 -13.80 -3.52 6.00
N ALA A 17 -13.56 -2.56 6.90
CA ALA A 17 -13.62 -1.13 6.58
C ALA A 17 -12.63 -0.75 5.46
N ILE A 18 -11.43 -1.33 5.42
CA ILE A 18 -10.43 -1.04 4.37
C ILE A 18 -10.98 -1.40 2.98
N CYS A 19 -11.62 -2.56 2.83
CA CYS A 19 -12.25 -2.94 1.57
C CYS A 19 -13.43 -2.02 1.21
N ALA A 20 -14.23 -1.62 2.20
CA ALA A 20 -15.33 -0.68 1.99
C ALA A 20 -14.84 0.69 1.54
N TRP A 21 -13.76 1.21 2.12
CA TRP A 21 -13.12 2.46 1.70
C TRP A 21 -12.55 2.35 0.28
N ALA A 22 -11.87 1.25 -0.03
CA ALA A 22 -11.36 1.01 -1.38
C ALA A 22 -12.49 0.96 -2.42
N CYS A 23 -13.59 0.27 -2.12
CA CYS A 23 -14.77 0.24 -2.96
C CYS A 23 -15.35 1.65 -3.17
N GLY A 24 -15.44 2.47 -2.11
CA GLY A 24 -15.89 3.85 -2.19
C GLY A 24 -15.01 4.72 -3.10
N ILE A 25 -13.68 4.56 -3.01
CA ILE A 25 -12.73 5.26 -3.89
C ILE A 25 -12.94 4.84 -5.35
N MET A 26 -13.04 3.53 -5.63
CA MET A 26 -13.29 3.03 -6.98
C MET A 26 -14.62 3.57 -7.57
N ARG A 27 -15.67 3.72 -6.75
CA ARG A 27 -16.91 4.39 -7.18
C ARG A 27 -16.71 5.88 -7.43
N GLY A 28 -15.84 6.54 -6.65
CA GLY A 28 -15.43 7.92 -6.93
C GLY A 28 -14.72 8.05 -8.29
N ILE A 29 -13.86 7.10 -8.64
CA ILE A 29 -13.17 7.05 -9.93
C ILE A 29 -14.16 6.93 -11.09
N ASP A 30 -15.24 6.17 -10.96
CA ASP A 30 -16.29 6.10 -11.97
C ASP A 30 -16.90 7.48 -12.26
N CYS A 31 -17.02 8.33 -11.24
CA CYS A 31 -17.46 9.70 -11.40
C CYS A 31 -16.40 10.57 -12.08
N LEU A 32 -15.11 10.39 -11.72
CA LEU A 32 -14.01 11.16 -12.32
C LEU A 32 -13.88 10.88 -13.82
N GLU A 33 -14.11 9.66 -14.28
CA GLU A 33 -14.10 9.31 -15.71
C GLU A 33 -15.10 10.11 -16.55
N THR A 34 -16.13 10.67 -15.94
CA THR A 34 -17.11 11.53 -16.63
C THR A 34 -16.62 12.96 -16.84
N GLN A 35 -15.50 13.35 -16.20
CA GLN A 35 -14.95 14.71 -16.23
C GLN A 35 -13.90 14.83 -17.33
N LYS A 36 -14.20 15.62 -18.36
CA LYS A 36 -13.32 15.76 -19.53
C LYS A 36 -12.05 16.57 -19.28
N GLU A 37 -12.02 17.31 -18.18
CA GLU A 37 -10.92 18.17 -17.77
C GLU A 37 -9.81 17.41 -17.04
N LEU A 38 -10.04 16.14 -16.69
CA LEU A 38 -9.09 15.31 -15.96
C LEU A 38 -8.30 14.41 -16.91
N ASP A 39 -6.99 14.36 -16.69
CA ASP A 39 -6.13 13.38 -17.34
C ASP A 39 -6.19 12.04 -16.59
N MET A 40 -7.03 11.16 -17.08
CA MET A 40 -7.20 9.81 -16.50
C MET A 40 -5.96 8.92 -16.69
N GLN A 41 -5.02 9.28 -17.57
CA GLN A 41 -3.78 8.50 -17.76
C GLN A 41 -2.74 8.79 -16.66
N ALA A 42 -2.92 9.87 -15.91
CA ALA A 42 -2.09 10.21 -14.75
C ALA A 42 -2.82 10.03 -13.41
N LEU A 43 -3.95 9.29 -13.40
CA LEU A 43 -4.76 9.11 -12.20
C LEU A 43 -3.95 8.43 -11.10
N THR A 44 -3.82 9.12 -9.97
CA THR A 44 -3.02 8.67 -8.83
C THR A 44 -3.90 8.42 -7.61
N VAL A 45 -3.72 7.29 -6.94
CA VAL A 45 -4.28 7.04 -5.61
C VAL A 45 -3.18 7.17 -4.55
N HIS A 46 -3.45 7.95 -3.51
CA HIS A 46 -2.52 8.17 -2.40
C HIS A 46 -3.18 7.85 -1.06
N GLY A 47 -2.41 7.25 -0.17
CA GLY A 47 -2.83 7.03 1.20
C GLY A 47 -1.67 6.98 2.20
N HIS A 48 -1.93 7.45 3.41
CA HIS A 48 -1.03 7.37 4.55
C HIS A 48 -1.60 6.43 5.62
N SER A 49 -0.72 5.62 6.26
CA SER A 49 -1.12 4.73 7.35
C SER A 49 -2.19 3.72 6.89
N ARG A 50 -3.31 3.59 7.61
CA ARG A 50 -4.45 2.75 7.20
C ARG A 50 -5.00 3.08 5.81
N LEU A 51 -4.92 4.36 5.40
CA LEU A 51 -5.29 4.74 4.04
C LEU A 51 -4.23 4.36 3.01
N GLY A 52 -2.97 4.17 3.41
CA GLY A 52 -1.94 3.54 2.59
C GLY A 52 -2.25 2.08 2.26
N LYS A 53 -2.79 1.32 3.23
CA LYS A 53 -3.34 -0.03 3.01
C LYS A 53 -4.50 0.02 1.98
N THR A 54 -5.39 1.01 2.13
CA THR A 54 -6.53 1.22 1.21
C THR A 54 -6.05 1.59 -0.20
N ALA A 55 -5.08 2.49 -0.32
CA ALA A 55 -4.52 2.90 -1.61
C ALA A 55 -3.88 1.73 -2.36
N LEU A 56 -3.12 0.87 -1.66
CA LEU A 56 -2.58 -0.36 -2.22
C LEU A 56 -3.68 -1.27 -2.77
N LEU A 57 -4.75 -1.45 -2.01
CA LEU A 57 -5.87 -2.28 -2.43
C LEU A 57 -6.55 -1.70 -3.68
N VAL A 58 -6.82 -0.38 -3.70
CA VAL A 58 -7.37 0.30 -4.89
C VAL A 58 -6.45 0.13 -6.10
N GLY A 59 -5.15 0.42 -5.95
CA GLY A 59 -4.18 0.28 -7.03
C GLY A 59 -4.08 -1.15 -7.58
N SER A 60 -4.24 -2.15 -6.71
CA SER A 60 -4.19 -3.56 -7.10
C SER A 60 -5.44 -3.99 -7.89
N PHE A 61 -6.62 -3.48 -7.55
CA PHE A 61 -7.89 -3.94 -8.11
C PHE A 61 -8.46 -3.01 -9.21
N ASP A 62 -8.05 -1.74 -9.26
CA ASP A 62 -8.53 -0.81 -10.27
C ASP A 62 -7.42 -0.49 -11.31
N PRO A 63 -7.50 -1.03 -12.52
CA PRO A 63 -6.50 -0.83 -13.55
C PRO A 63 -6.40 0.61 -14.08
N ARG A 64 -7.35 1.48 -13.76
CA ARG A 64 -7.35 2.90 -14.15
C ARG A 64 -6.35 3.73 -13.34
N ILE A 65 -5.88 3.22 -12.21
CA ILE A 65 -4.85 3.89 -11.41
C ILE A 65 -3.51 3.75 -12.11
N ALA A 66 -2.93 4.87 -12.53
CA ALA A 66 -1.61 4.92 -13.15
C ALA A 66 -0.47 4.88 -12.13
N LEU A 67 -0.65 5.53 -10.97
CA LEU A 67 0.32 5.56 -9.88
C LEU A 67 -0.36 5.25 -8.54
N THR A 68 0.13 4.23 -7.87
CA THR A 68 -0.28 3.88 -6.50
C THR A 68 0.75 4.39 -5.51
N VAL A 69 0.31 5.15 -4.51
CA VAL A 69 1.16 5.74 -3.47
C VAL A 69 0.76 5.23 -2.10
N SER A 70 1.67 4.52 -1.42
CA SER A 70 1.47 3.98 -0.08
C SER A 70 2.54 4.51 0.87
N ASN A 71 2.14 5.25 1.89
CA ASN A 71 3.06 5.79 2.90
C ASN A 71 2.76 5.21 4.27
N GLY A 72 3.80 4.73 4.96
CA GLY A 72 3.72 4.26 6.34
C GLY A 72 2.61 3.21 6.54
N SER A 73 2.40 2.32 5.58
CA SER A 73 1.20 1.48 5.62
C SER A 73 1.33 0.23 6.50
N GLY A 74 2.52 -0.16 6.90
CA GLY A 74 2.75 -1.22 7.89
C GLY A 74 2.11 -2.57 7.55
N ALA A 75 1.78 -3.33 8.58
CA ALA A 75 1.15 -4.65 8.47
C ALA A 75 -0.18 -4.60 7.72
N CYS A 76 -0.46 -5.59 6.88
CA CYS A 76 -1.61 -5.63 5.98
C CYS A 76 -1.66 -4.46 4.98
N GLY A 77 -0.55 -3.73 4.86
CA GLY A 77 -0.26 -2.76 3.83
C GLY A 77 0.88 -3.26 2.97
N ILE A 78 1.94 -2.44 2.78
CA ILE A 78 3.10 -2.85 1.96
C ILE A 78 4.11 -3.71 2.73
N LYS A 79 4.11 -3.66 4.05
CA LYS A 79 5.08 -4.39 4.86
C LYS A 79 5.06 -5.90 4.57
N MET A 80 6.24 -6.50 4.41
CA MET A 80 6.40 -7.95 4.37
C MET A 80 6.16 -8.55 5.76
N MET A 81 5.12 -9.35 5.93
CA MET A 81 4.75 -9.93 7.23
C MET A 81 5.73 -10.99 7.70
N HIS A 82 6.41 -11.67 6.77
CA HIS A 82 7.49 -12.60 7.10
C HIS A 82 8.78 -11.90 7.59
N HIS A 83 8.87 -10.58 7.46
CA HIS A 83 9.85 -9.77 8.19
C HIS A 83 9.28 -9.44 9.57
N HIS A 84 9.61 -10.26 10.56
CA HIS A 84 9.01 -10.24 11.91
C HIS A 84 9.49 -9.05 12.76
N PHE A 85 9.14 -7.83 12.34
CA PHE A 85 9.47 -6.61 13.04
C PHE A 85 8.28 -5.64 13.03
N GLY A 86 8.13 -4.77 14.02
CA GLY A 86 7.08 -3.76 14.08
C GLY A 86 5.66 -4.35 14.22
N GLU A 87 4.71 -3.71 13.55
CA GLU A 87 3.29 -4.09 13.55
C GLU A 87 3.06 -5.50 13.00
N ASN A 88 2.16 -6.27 13.62
CA ASN A 88 1.80 -7.62 13.24
C ASN A 88 0.27 -7.81 13.20
N PHE A 89 -0.21 -8.97 12.75
CA PHE A 89 -1.65 -9.25 12.67
C PHE A 89 -2.36 -9.15 14.01
N GLY A 90 -1.72 -9.60 15.10
CA GLY A 90 -2.27 -9.51 16.45
C GLY A 90 -2.55 -8.08 16.88
N TRP A 91 -1.57 -7.19 16.67
CA TRP A 91 -1.70 -5.77 16.96
C TRP A 91 -2.80 -5.11 16.14
N VAL A 92 -2.79 -5.33 14.83
CA VAL A 92 -3.78 -4.72 13.94
C VAL A 92 -5.19 -5.20 14.28
N HIS A 93 -5.36 -6.49 14.56
CA HIS A 93 -6.65 -7.06 14.95
C HIS A 93 -7.13 -6.55 16.31
N TYR A 94 -6.23 -6.49 17.29
CA TYR A 94 -6.60 -6.04 18.65
C TYR A 94 -7.12 -4.59 18.67
N TRP A 95 -6.41 -3.68 17.98
CA TRP A 95 -6.78 -2.26 17.98
C TRP A 95 -7.84 -1.91 16.93
N ASN A 96 -7.90 -2.66 15.84
CA ASN A 96 -8.73 -2.32 14.69
C ASN A 96 -9.44 -3.54 14.09
N PRO A 97 -10.20 -4.32 14.85
CA PRO A 97 -10.83 -5.55 14.35
C PRO A 97 -11.81 -5.28 13.21
N HIS A 98 -12.32 -4.05 13.12
CA HIS A 98 -13.24 -3.61 12.08
C HIS A 98 -12.58 -3.32 10.72
N TRP A 99 -11.24 -3.25 10.65
CA TRP A 99 -10.57 -3.01 9.38
C TRP A 99 -10.66 -4.20 8.42
N PHE A 100 -10.79 -5.39 8.95
CA PHE A 100 -10.72 -6.64 8.21
C PHE A 100 -12.02 -7.43 8.28
N ARG A 101 -12.10 -8.44 7.44
CA ARG A 101 -13.16 -9.45 7.49
C ARG A 101 -13.19 -10.16 8.84
N GLY A 102 -14.35 -10.69 9.25
CA GLY A 102 -14.52 -11.36 10.54
C GLY A 102 -13.56 -12.53 10.76
N ASN A 103 -13.31 -13.34 9.74
CA ASN A 103 -12.38 -14.46 9.81
C ASN A 103 -10.88 -14.09 9.83
N PHE A 104 -10.53 -12.81 9.79
CA PHE A 104 -9.14 -12.37 9.97
C PHE A 104 -8.54 -12.87 11.30
N ALA A 105 -9.37 -13.01 12.33
CA ALA A 105 -8.98 -13.56 13.62
C ALA A 105 -8.33 -14.97 13.52
N GLU A 106 -8.66 -15.75 12.51
CA GLU A 106 -8.14 -17.12 12.30
C GLU A 106 -6.67 -17.15 11.92
N ILE A 107 -6.14 -16.05 11.34
CA ILE A 107 -4.73 -15.94 10.93
C ILE A 107 -3.89 -15.09 11.89
N VAL A 108 -4.49 -14.54 12.95
CA VAL A 108 -3.77 -13.79 13.98
C VAL A 108 -2.72 -14.68 14.64
N ASN A 109 -1.51 -14.18 14.77
CA ASN A 109 -0.30 -14.89 15.26
C ASN A 109 0.11 -16.11 14.40
N LYS A 110 -0.34 -16.19 13.16
CA LYS A 110 0.03 -17.23 12.20
C LYS A 110 0.75 -16.68 10.97
N GLU A 111 1.45 -15.54 11.11
CA GLU A 111 2.16 -14.89 10.01
C GLU A 111 3.16 -15.82 9.32
N ARG A 112 3.70 -16.82 10.05
CA ARG A 112 4.64 -17.81 9.49
C ARG A 112 3.96 -18.97 8.77
N GLU A 113 2.67 -19.13 8.96
CA GLU A 113 1.90 -20.26 8.43
C GLU A 113 1.13 -19.89 7.16
N ILE A 114 1.06 -18.59 6.82
CA ILE A 114 0.38 -18.14 5.61
C ILE A 114 1.28 -18.32 4.38
N ASP A 115 0.71 -18.84 3.31
CA ASP A 115 1.43 -19.14 2.06
C ASP A 115 1.61 -17.92 1.14
N PHE A 116 1.25 -16.72 1.59
CA PHE A 116 1.39 -15.46 0.84
C PHE A 116 1.93 -14.35 1.73
N ASP A 117 2.39 -13.25 1.10
CA ASP A 117 2.74 -12.02 1.81
C ASP A 117 2.34 -10.80 0.95
N PHE A 118 2.32 -9.62 1.53
CA PHE A 118 1.75 -8.43 0.91
C PHE A 118 2.53 -7.90 -0.31
N HIS A 119 3.74 -8.38 -0.54
CA HIS A 119 4.44 -8.15 -1.81
C HIS A 119 3.66 -8.70 -3.02
N PHE A 120 2.82 -9.73 -2.87
CA PHE A 120 1.94 -10.21 -3.95
C PHE A 120 0.86 -9.18 -4.29
N LEU A 121 0.29 -8.50 -3.27
CA LEU A 121 -0.65 -7.41 -3.51
C LEU A 121 0.03 -6.26 -4.28
N ALA A 122 1.25 -5.89 -3.88
CA ALA A 122 2.05 -4.89 -4.59
C ALA A 122 2.38 -5.34 -6.02
N ALA A 123 2.77 -6.61 -6.22
CA ALA A 123 3.09 -7.17 -7.53
C ALA A 123 1.91 -7.11 -8.52
N SER A 124 0.67 -7.20 -8.04
CA SER A 124 -0.53 -7.10 -8.89
C SER A 124 -0.76 -5.69 -9.48
N ILE A 125 -0.01 -4.68 -9.03
CA ILE A 125 -0.03 -3.32 -9.59
C ILE A 125 0.74 -3.27 -10.92
N ALA A 126 1.73 -4.15 -11.13
CA ALA A 126 2.55 -4.17 -12.33
C ALA A 126 1.68 -4.25 -13.61
N PRO A 127 2.06 -3.59 -14.71
CA PRO A 127 3.28 -2.78 -14.89
C PRO A 127 3.13 -1.28 -14.50
N ARG A 128 2.03 -0.90 -13.85
CA ARG A 128 1.75 0.49 -13.44
C ARG A 128 2.67 0.93 -12.32
N LEU A 129 2.74 2.22 -12.05
CA LEU A 129 3.69 2.77 -11.09
C LEU A 129 3.28 2.48 -9.65
N LEU A 130 4.28 2.16 -8.82
CA LEU A 130 4.15 2.04 -7.38
C LEU A 130 5.18 2.96 -6.69
N TYR A 131 4.72 3.80 -5.78
CA TYR A 131 5.60 4.61 -4.93
C TYR A 131 5.30 4.33 -3.46
N VAL A 132 6.33 4.02 -2.70
CA VAL A 132 6.24 3.75 -1.26
C VAL A 132 7.18 4.66 -0.50
N SER A 133 6.73 5.15 0.65
CA SER A 133 7.59 5.95 1.53
C SER A 133 7.29 5.67 3.00
N ASP A 134 8.35 5.74 3.81
CA ASP A 134 8.29 5.52 5.26
C ASP A 134 9.13 6.57 6.00
N GLY A 135 8.93 6.71 7.30
CA GLY A 135 9.83 7.44 8.20
C GLY A 135 10.90 6.52 8.77
N ASP A 136 12.16 6.98 8.87
CA ASP A 136 13.29 6.15 9.32
C ASP A 136 13.19 5.68 10.77
N ILE A 137 12.47 6.43 11.61
CA ILE A 137 12.19 6.06 13.01
C ILE A 137 10.77 5.53 13.22
N ASP A 138 9.98 5.34 12.15
CA ASP A 138 8.68 4.68 12.21
C ASP A 138 8.84 3.15 12.29
N THR A 139 9.50 2.69 13.33
CA THR A 139 9.81 1.28 13.54
C THR A 139 8.57 0.39 13.65
N TYR A 140 7.42 0.99 13.96
CA TYR A 140 6.15 0.30 14.03
C TYR A 140 5.63 -0.10 12.64
N ALA A 141 5.76 0.78 11.65
CA ALA A 141 5.41 0.48 10.26
C ALA A 141 6.41 -0.45 9.56
N ASP A 142 7.61 -0.62 10.13
CA ASP A 142 8.67 -1.47 9.60
C ASP A 142 9.14 -1.02 8.19
N PRO A 143 9.92 0.06 8.11
CA PRO A 143 10.41 0.59 6.83
C PRO A 143 11.24 -0.43 6.02
N GLU A 144 12.05 -1.26 6.70
CA GLU A 144 12.83 -2.30 6.02
C GLU A 144 11.94 -3.39 5.44
N GLY A 145 10.93 -3.84 6.18
CA GLY A 145 9.93 -4.79 5.70
C GLY A 145 9.12 -4.25 4.52
N SER A 146 8.82 -2.95 4.51
CA SER A 146 8.17 -2.26 3.39
C SER A 146 9.08 -2.25 2.14
N PHE A 147 10.36 -1.92 2.32
CA PHE A 147 11.34 -1.97 1.23
C PHE A 147 11.52 -3.38 0.67
N LEU A 148 11.63 -4.40 1.53
CA LEU A 148 11.76 -5.80 1.11
C LEU A 148 10.54 -6.25 0.30
N ALA A 149 9.33 -5.88 0.70
CA ALA A 149 8.12 -6.17 -0.07
C ALA A 149 8.13 -5.51 -1.44
N CYS A 150 8.54 -4.24 -1.54
CA CYS A 150 8.70 -3.55 -2.82
C CYS A 150 9.74 -4.23 -3.71
N LYS A 151 10.87 -4.66 -3.12
CA LYS A 151 11.94 -5.37 -3.82
C LYS A 151 11.46 -6.71 -4.39
N GLU A 152 10.76 -7.50 -3.60
CA GLU A 152 10.19 -8.77 -4.05
C GLU A 152 9.10 -8.58 -5.11
N ALA A 153 8.21 -7.61 -4.91
CA ALA A 153 7.17 -7.24 -5.88
C ALA A 153 7.75 -6.79 -7.22
N SER A 154 8.91 -6.13 -7.23
CA SER A 154 9.58 -5.61 -8.45
C SER A 154 9.85 -6.70 -9.49
N LYS A 155 9.93 -7.96 -9.10
CA LYS A 155 10.06 -9.10 -10.01
C LYS A 155 8.90 -9.17 -11.02
N ALA A 156 7.71 -8.69 -10.66
CA ALA A 156 6.57 -8.64 -11.57
C ALA A 156 6.79 -7.60 -12.69
N TRP A 157 7.40 -6.46 -12.41
CA TRP A 157 7.71 -5.44 -13.41
C TRP A 157 8.65 -5.96 -14.49
N LYS A 158 9.64 -6.78 -14.12
CA LYS A 158 10.53 -7.43 -15.10
C LYS A 158 9.79 -8.27 -16.14
N ILE A 159 8.71 -8.94 -15.75
CA ILE A 159 7.90 -9.73 -16.69
C ILE A 159 7.33 -8.86 -17.81
N PHE A 160 7.06 -7.58 -17.51
CA PHE A 160 6.53 -6.59 -18.45
C PHE A 160 7.62 -5.71 -19.09
N GLY A 161 8.90 -5.99 -18.84
CA GLY A 161 10.02 -5.19 -19.37
C GLY A 161 10.32 -3.90 -18.60
N GLY A 162 9.67 -3.69 -17.47
CA GLY A 162 9.94 -2.60 -16.55
C GLY A 162 11.05 -2.91 -15.54
N SER A 163 11.31 -1.98 -14.62
CA SER A 163 12.31 -2.13 -13.57
C SER A 163 11.85 -1.50 -12.26
N GLY A 164 12.30 -2.09 -11.15
CA GLY A 164 11.95 -1.61 -9.81
C GLY A 164 13.16 -1.57 -8.88
N LEU A 165 13.06 -2.25 -7.75
CA LEU A 165 14.03 -2.24 -6.66
C LEU A 165 14.86 -3.53 -6.54
N GLU A 166 14.74 -4.45 -7.46
CA GLU A 166 15.33 -5.78 -7.35
C GLU A 166 16.85 -5.81 -7.16
N ASN A 167 17.56 -4.81 -7.65
CA ASN A 167 19.01 -4.67 -7.53
C ASN A 167 19.43 -3.64 -6.46
N GLU A 168 18.46 -3.01 -5.79
CA GLU A 168 18.73 -1.97 -4.80
C GLU A 168 19.01 -2.57 -3.42
N SER A 169 19.81 -1.88 -2.64
CA SER A 169 19.94 -2.06 -1.20
C SER A 169 19.01 -1.10 -0.47
N PHE A 170 18.70 -1.38 0.80
CA PHE A 170 17.91 -0.46 1.63
C PHE A 170 18.53 0.94 1.59
N PRO A 171 17.79 1.97 1.13
CA PRO A 171 18.36 3.27 0.86
C PRO A 171 18.68 4.02 2.16
N PRO A 172 19.68 4.88 2.15
CA PRO A 172 19.85 5.85 3.23
C PRO A 172 18.69 6.86 3.20
N CYS A 173 18.43 7.44 4.38
CA CYS A 173 17.43 8.50 4.54
C CYS A 173 17.65 9.66 3.55
N GLY A 174 16.57 10.16 2.96
CA GLY A 174 16.58 11.27 2.01
C GLY A 174 16.89 10.85 0.56
N LYS A 175 17.02 9.56 0.25
CA LYS A 175 17.30 9.08 -1.10
C LYS A 175 16.12 8.28 -1.65
N LEU A 176 15.62 8.70 -2.80
CA LEU A 176 14.68 7.91 -3.61
C LEU A 176 15.45 6.80 -4.32
N ALA A 177 15.01 5.56 -4.15
CA ALA A 177 15.51 4.37 -4.86
C ALA A 177 14.46 3.84 -5.84
N GLY A 178 14.92 3.15 -6.89
CA GLY A 178 14.08 2.46 -7.88
C GLY A 178 13.61 3.34 -9.05
N GLN A 179 12.79 2.76 -9.91
CA GLN A 179 12.26 3.38 -11.13
C GLN A 179 10.73 3.24 -11.18
N ASP A 180 10.16 2.21 -11.86
CA ASP A 180 8.70 1.99 -11.90
C ASP A 180 8.12 1.64 -10.53
N VAL A 181 8.93 1.02 -9.67
CA VAL A 181 8.70 0.89 -8.24
C VAL A 181 9.67 1.81 -7.51
N GLY A 182 9.17 2.90 -6.92
CA GLY A 182 9.95 3.84 -6.14
C GLY A 182 9.83 3.59 -4.63
N TYR A 183 10.94 3.70 -3.91
CA TYR A 183 10.95 3.68 -2.45
C TYR A 183 11.72 4.86 -1.88
N TYR A 184 11.10 5.58 -0.96
CA TYR A 184 11.69 6.76 -0.31
C TYR A 184 11.67 6.63 1.22
N LEU A 185 12.84 6.70 1.85
CA LEU A 185 12.98 6.74 3.30
C LEU A 185 13.17 8.18 3.75
N ARG A 186 12.15 8.77 4.38
CA ARG A 186 12.19 10.11 4.95
C ARG A 186 12.78 10.09 6.35
N LYS A 187 13.46 11.15 6.74
CA LYS A 187 13.86 11.33 8.15
C LYS A 187 12.64 11.69 9.01
N GLY A 188 12.44 10.96 10.11
CA GLY A 188 11.40 11.22 11.10
C GLY A 188 10.39 10.07 11.25
N ASP A 189 9.31 10.35 11.98
CA ASP A 189 8.31 9.43 12.46
C ASP A 189 7.18 9.12 11.46
N HIS A 190 6.08 8.59 11.96
CA HIS A 190 4.88 8.22 11.22
C HIS A 190 4.12 9.45 10.70
N ALA A 191 4.57 10.02 9.59
CA ALA A 191 3.98 11.21 8.98
C ALA A 191 4.10 11.21 7.46
N PHE A 192 3.24 12.01 6.80
CA PHE A 192 3.38 12.42 5.40
C PHE A 192 3.51 13.94 5.37
N THR A 193 4.68 14.43 4.98
CA THR A 193 5.08 15.84 5.08
C THR A 193 5.22 16.51 3.72
N GLY A 194 5.52 17.81 3.71
CA GLY A 194 5.86 18.54 2.48
C GLY A 194 6.99 17.88 1.69
N GLU A 195 8.04 17.40 2.38
CA GLU A 195 9.15 16.66 1.75
C GLU A 195 8.66 15.41 1.00
N ASN A 196 7.70 14.65 1.56
CA ASN A 196 7.12 13.50 0.85
C ASN A 196 6.41 13.92 -0.44
N TRP A 197 5.69 15.08 -0.40
CA TRP A 197 5.04 15.62 -1.59
C TRP A 197 6.05 16.02 -2.67
N ASP A 198 7.13 16.68 -2.28
CA ASP A 198 8.17 17.15 -3.23
C ASP A 198 8.80 15.96 -3.97
N ILE A 199 9.19 14.91 -3.23
CA ILE A 199 9.81 13.70 -3.82
C ILE A 199 8.79 12.88 -4.63
N LEU A 200 7.54 12.77 -4.16
CA LEU A 200 6.48 12.10 -4.92
C LEU A 200 6.21 12.82 -6.26
N ILE A 201 6.13 14.15 -6.24
CA ILE A 201 5.92 14.96 -7.45
C ILE A 201 7.12 14.80 -8.40
N GLU A 202 8.35 14.78 -7.88
CA GLU A 202 9.54 14.51 -8.68
C GLU A 202 9.49 13.12 -9.34
N PHE A 203 9.08 12.09 -8.58
CA PHE A 203 8.89 10.74 -9.10
C PHE A 203 7.82 10.73 -10.20
N ALA A 204 6.65 11.30 -9.95
CA ALA A 204 5.54 11.34 -10.91
C ALA A 204 5.91 12.06 -12.21
N LYS A 205 6.62 13.20 -12.13
CA LYS A 205 7.08 13.96 -13.32
C LYS A 205 8.00 13.16 -14.22
N LYS A 206 8.80 12.25 -13.70
CA LYS A 206 9.68 11.39 -14.52
C LYS A 206 8.90 10.43 -15.42
N HIS A 207 7.64 10.14 -15.08
CA HIS A 207 6.81 9.15 -15.77
C HIS A 207 5.65 9.76 -16.56
N PHE A 208 5.16 10.95 -16.16
CA PHE A 208 3.98 11.58 -16.77
C PHE A 208 4.29 12.86 -17.57
N CYS A 209 5.51 13.38 -17.51
CA CYS A 209 5.98 14.54 -18.27
C CYS A 209 7.17 14.15 -19.12
#